data_9bb95442a92e2d6466dba039fb8ae9f5
#
_entry.id   9bb95442a92e2d6466dba039fb8ae9f5
#
_cell.length_a   1.000
_cell.length_b   1.000
_cell.length_c   1.000
_cell.angle_alpha   90.00
_cell.angle_beta   90.00
_cell.angle_gamma   90.00
#
_symmetry.space_group_name_H-M   'P 1'
#
loop_
_entity.id
_entity.type
_entity.pdbx_description
1 polymer ?
#
loop_
_entity_poly.entity_id
_entity_poly.type
_entity_poly.pdbx_seq_one_letter_code
_entity_poly.pdbx_strand_id
1 'polypeptide(L)'
;MSNVSRHTYPTHSMSDTLNLTLAVAKQAYEELLRLIPPDELERNEFGTGPKRERVAELLKKLNTSINSVQRTLGEHVATSAEPPVVTLPTAHRTFYNEVLLPRGKTLQRAYLEVSGLSMLVGLLDDPTDERPKPLMLDAISWALERWNDMLNEDEQFEWYERGFNIDGAQDLVAMPWFQPDDWSQNLSLLQPVLVDRSPQVMRDHVRYRLTEIYRAFAYGLWMAAIALSRSLVEFSLKANAPRLGISITYLGVGGRTEDKSLKQLGEDIAAQVQSLAVPIETVRETGNRILHPKKHDVIAHPKVMRTEALECVRAARLIVETLYSEGSAEK
;
A
#
# COMPACT_ATOMS: atom_id res chain seq x y z
N MET A 1 33.36 -8.78 31.32
CA MET A 1 33.24 -8.02 30.07
C MET A 1 33.30 -9.04 28.93
N SER A 2 32.18 -9.55 28.50
CA SER A 2 32.09 -10.56 27.43
C SER A 2 31.73 -9.82 26.14
N ASN A 3 32.69 -9.88 25.18
CA ASN A 3 32.48 -9.39 23.82
C ASN A 3 31.44 -10.30 23.14
N VAL A 4 30.21 -9.84 23.04
CA VAL A 4 29.20 -10.43 22.16
C VAL A 4 29.56 -9.99 20.74
N SER A 5 30.11 -10.91 19.99
CA SER A 5 30.37 -10.76 18.56
C SER A 5 29.02 -10.65 17.83
N ARG A 6 28.64 -9.43 17.44
CA ARG A 6 27.48 -9.22 16.56
C ARG A 6 27.81 -9.85 15.21
N HIS A 7 27.27 -11.01 14.92
CA HIS A 7 27.22 -11.55 13.57
C HIS A 7 26.35 -10.63 12.71
N THR A 8 26.99 -9.71 12.00
CA THR A 8 26.36 -8.99 10.88
C THR A 8 26.19 -9.97 9.73
N TYR A 9 24.99 -10.55 9.61
CA TYR A 9 24.58 -11.17 8.35
C TYR A 9 24.61 -10.10 7.26
N PRO A 10 25.07 -10.40 6.04
CA PRO A 10 24.95 -9.48 4.93
C PRO A 10 23.46 -9.30 4.61
N THR A 11 22.87 -8.28 5.15
CA THR A 11 21.54 -7.83 4.78
C THR A 11 21.65 -7.26 3.37
N HIS A 12 21.41 -8.09 2.34
CA HIS A 12 20.90 -7.52 1.09
C HIS A 12 19.69 -6.71 1.51
N SER A 13 19.74 -5.41 1.28
CA SER A 13 18.65 -4.56 1.75
C SER A 13 17.37 -5.05 1.07
N MET A 14 16.25 -5.01 1.77
CA MET A 14 14.93 -5.34 1.20
C MET A 14 14.73 -4.61 -0.14
N SER A 15 15.20 -3.36 -0.23
CA SER A 15 15.21 -2.55 -1.45
C SER A 15 15.97 -3.21 -2.60
N ASP A 16 17.10 -3.88 -2.35
CA ASP A 16 17.88 -4.54 -3.41
C ASP A 16 17.13 -5.75 -3.96
N THR A 17 16.52 -6.55 -3.09
CA THR A 17 15.69 -7.70 -3.50
C THR A 17 14.49 -7.24 -4.30
N LEU A 18 13.77 -6.21 -3.86
CA LEU A 18 12.65 -5.64 -4.57
C LEU A 18 13.06 -5.06 -5.93
N ASN A 19 14.17 -4.32 -5.98
CA ASN A 19 14.70 -3.75 -7.21
C ASN A 19 15.02 -4.82 -8.24
N LEU A 20 15.69 -5.90 -7.83
CA LEU A 20 15.99 -7.02 -8.73
C LEU A 20 14.72 -7.71 -9.23
N THR A 21 13.78 -7.99 -8.33
CA THR A 21 12.52 -8.64 -8.69
C THR A 21 11.70 -7.79 -9.64
N LEU A 22 11.60 -6.47 -9.40
CA LEU A 22 10.89 -5.54 -10.27
C LEU A 22 11.58 -5.38 -11.64
N ALA A 23 12.90 -5.41 -11.70
CA ALA A 23 13.63 -5.40 -12.97
C ALA A 23 13.31 -6.64 -13.82
N VAL A 24 13.32 -7.83 -13.19
CA VAL A 24 12.95 -9.10 -13.85
C VAL A 24 11.51 -9.07 -14.34
N ALA A 25 10.58 -8.60 -13.50
CA ALA A 25 9.18 -8.48 -13.86
C ALA A 25 8.97 -7.53 -15.04
N LYS A 26 9.62 -6.36 -15.01
CA LYS A 26 9.53 -5.35 -16.08
C LYS A 26 10.02 -5.91 -17.41
N GLN A 27 11.18 -6.56 -17.41
CA GLN A 27 11.71 -7.19 -18.62
C GLN A 27 10.78 -8.26 -19.18
N ALA A 28 10.26 -9.13 -18.31
CA ALA A 28 9.30 -10.17 -18.72
C ALA A 28 8.00 -9.57 -19.27
N TYR A 29 7.50 -8.49 -18.69
CA TYR A 29 6.31 -7.80 -19.17
C TYR A 29 6.52 -7.14 -20.53
N GLU A 30 7.64 -6.44 -20.73
CA GLU A 30 7.97 -5.82 -22.01
C GLU A 30 8.12 -6.88 -23.13
N GLU A 31 8.70 -8.04 -22.83
CA GLU A 31 8.80 -9.15 -23.79
C GLU A 31 7.41 -9.77 -24.06
N LEU A 32 6.58 -9.93 -23.04
CA LEU A 32 5.21 -10.43 -23.20
C LEU A 32 4.38 -9.54 -24.14
N LEU A 33 4.46 -8.22 -23.98
CA LEU A 33 3.74 -7.26 -24.84
C LEU A 33 4.21 -7.26 -26.29
N ARG A 34 5.45 -7.69 -26.57
CA ARG A 34 5.93 -7.89 -27.96
C ARG A 34 5.33 -9.14 -28.61
N LEU A 35 4.94 -10.12 -27.80
CA LEU A 35 4.36 -11.37 -28.29
C LEU A 35 2.84 -11.34 -28.35
N ILE A 36 2.20 -10.65 -27.41
CA ILE A 36 0.74 -10.59 -27.26
C ILE A 36 0.32 -9.15 -26.99
N PRO A 37 -0.58 -8.58 -27.82
CA PRO A 37 -1.24 -7.32 -27.51
C PRO A 37 -2.01 -7.37 -26.19
N PRO A 38 -2.16 -6.24 -25.48
CA PRO A 38 -2.86 -6.20 -24.20
C PRO A 38 -4.30 -6.73 -24.25
N ASP A 39 -5.03 -6.49 -25.35
CA ASP A 39 -6.39 -6.95 -25.55
C ASP A 39 -6.49 -8.47 -25.77
N GLU A 40 -5.51 -9.10 -26.42
CA GLU A 40 -5.42 -10.57 -26.51
C GLU A 40 -5.11 -11.18 -25.13
N LEU A 41 -4.27 -10.53 -24.34
CA LEU A 41 -3.95 -10.95 -22.98
C LEU A 41 -5.21 -10.93 -22.08
N GLU A 42 -6.02 -9.89 -22.18
CA GLU A 42 -7.27 -9.76 -21.42
C GLU A 42 -8.33 -10.80 -21.84
N ARG A 43 -8.31 -11.23 -23.12
CA ARG A 43 -9.20 -12.30 -23.64
C ARG A 43 -8.65 -13.70 -23.46
N ASN A 44 -7.47 -13.86 -22.85
CA ASN A 44 -6.75 -15.13 -22.72
C ASN A 44 -6.43 -15.81 -24.07
N GLU A 45 -6.14 -15.02 -25.10
CA GLU A 45 -5.80 -15.50 -26.45
C GLU A 45 -4.28 -15.67 -26.58
N PHE A 46 -3.73 -16.79 -26.12
CA PHE A 46 -2.28 -17.00 -26.00
C PHE A 46 -1.61 -17.59 -27.25
N GLY A 47 -2.35 -17.81 -28.34
CA GLY A 47 -1.84 -18.48 -29.52
C GLY A 47 -1.63 -20.00 -29.32
N THR A 48 -0.83 -20.62 -30.20
CA THR A 48 -0.54 -22.06 -30.18
C THR A 48 0.95 -22.34 -30.36
N GLY A 49 1.38 -23.57 -30.07
CA GLY A 49 2.75 -24.03 -30.28
C GLY A 49 3.80 -23.19 -29.51
N PRO A 50 4.98 -22.93 -30.14
CA PRO A 50 6.10 -22.26 -29.50
C PRO A 50 5.78 -20.84 -28.94
N LYS A 51 4.85 -20.13 -29.60
CA LYS A 51 4.38 -18.82 -29.10
C LYS A 51 3.70 -19.00 -27.74
N ARG A 52 2.78 -19.97 -27.62
CA ARG A 52 2.08 -20.25 -26.37
C ARG A 52 3.04 -20.67 -25.25
N GLU A 53 4.02 -21.52 -25.56
CA GLU A 53 5.02 -21.95 -24.60
C GLU A 53 5.84 -20.76 -24.05
N ARG A 54 6.28 -19.87 -24.95
CA ARG A 54 7.01 -18.67 -24.55
C ARG A 54 6.17 -17.71 -23.70
N VAL A 55 4.90 -17.55 -24.05
CA VAL A 55 3.95 -16.77 -23.27
C VAL A 55 3.75 -17.37 -21.89
N ALA A 56 3.59 -18.68 -21.78
CA ALA A 56 3.46 -19.37 -20.49
C ALA A 56 4.70 -19.17 -19.61
N GLU A 57 5.91 -19.24 -20.19
CA GLU A 57 7.16 -18.99 -19.47
C GLU A 57 7.23 -17.56 -18.94
N LEU A 58 6.88 -16.56 -19.73
CA LEU A 58 6.88 -15.15 -19.34
C LEU A 58 5.83 -14.86 -18.25
N LEU A 59 4.61 -15.39 -18.41
CA LEU A 59 3.57 -15.28 -17.39
C LEU A 59 3.96 -15.97 -16.09
N LYS A 60 4.66 -17.11 -16.15
CA LYS A 60 5.22 -17.76 -14.95
C LYS A 60 6.23 -16.86 -14.23
N LYS A 61 7.16 -16.24 -14.97
CA LYS A 61 8.13 -15.29 -14.40
C LYS A 61 7.44 -14.10 -13.77
N LEU A 62 6.44 -13.52 -14.46
CA LEU A 62 5.65 -12.42 -13.92
C LEU A 62 4.91 -12.82 -12.66
N ASN A 63 4.22 -13.95 -12.65
CA ASN A 63 3.50 -14.44 -11.48
C ASN A 63 4.43 -14.65 -10.28
N THR A 64 5.58 -15.29 -10.49
CA THR A 64 6.59 -15.47 -9.44
C THR A 64 7.08 -14.13 -8.90
N SER A 65 7.33 -13.16 -9.78
CA SER A 65 7.77 -11.82 -9.37
C SER A 65 6.68 -11.05 -8.62
N ILE A 66 5.41 -11.13 -9.08
CA ILE A 66 4.27 -10.50 -8.41
C ILE A 66 4.14 -11.05 -6.99
N ASN A 67 4.17 -12.36 -6.83
CA ASN A 67 4.06 -13.01 -5.52
C ASN A 67 5.23 -12.62 -4.60
N SER A 68 6.46 -12.61 -5.12
CA SER A 68 7.64 -12.19 -4.37
C SER A 68 7.56 -10.73 -3.92
N VAL A 69 7.18 -9.81 -4.82
CA VAL A 69 7.03 -8.39 -4.47
C VAL A 69 5.96 -8.22 -3.40
N GLN A 70 4.81 -8.87 -3.55
CA GLN A 70 3.72 -8.77 -2.59
C GLN A 70 4.09 -9.32 -1.23
N ARG A 71 4.76 -10.48 -1.20
CA ARG A 71 5.25 -11.07 0.05
C ARG A 71 6.21 -10.09 0.74
N THR A 72 7.24 -9.62 0.05
CA THR A 72 8.25 -8.71 0.62
C THR A 72 7.62 -7.40 1.12
N LEU A 73 6.69 -6.81 0.37
CA LEU A 73 6.01 -5.59 0.80
C LEU A 73 5.06 -5.85 1.97
N GLY A 74 4.35 -6.98 1.98
CA GLY A 74 3.46 -7.39 3.07
C GLY A 74 4.23 -7.66 4.36
N GLU A 75 5.34 -8.37 4.29
CA GLU A 75 6.23 -8.62 5.41
C GLU A 75 6.78 -7.31 5.99
N HIS A 76 7.19 -6.38 5.14
CA HIS A 76 7.65 -5.08 5.59
C HIS A 76 6.57 -4.30 6.37
N VAL A 77 5.35 -4.25 5.84
CA VAL A 77 4.23 -3.58 6.53
C VAL A 77 3.94 -4.23 7.88
N ALA A 78 4.04 -5.55 7.96
CA ALA A 78 3.66 -6.30 9.14
C ALA A 78 4.75 -6.34 10.23
N THR A 79 6.02 -6.32 9.85
CA THR A 79 7.15 -6.53 10.77
C THR A 79 7.97 -5.27 11.06
N SER A 80 7.78 -4.20 10.26
CA SER A 80 8.57 -2.99 10.44
C SER A 80 8.13 -2.20 11.66
N ALA A 81 9.03 -1.98 12.60
CA ALA A 81 8.88 -1.02 13.67
C ALA A 81 8.95 0.44 13.15
N GLU A 82 9.49 0.61 11.95
CA GLU A 82 9.58 1.89 11.25
C GLU A 82 8.33 2.17 10.41
N PRO A 83 8.10 3.43 9.97
CA PRO A 83 7.01 3.75 9.06
C PRO A 83 7.07 2.87 7.81
N PRO A 84 5.93 2.43 7.26
CA PRO A 84 5.86 1.55 6.09
C PRO A 84 6.22 2.32 4.80
N VAL A 85 7.45 2.82 4.72
CA VAL A 85 7.97 3.59 3.59
C VAL A 85 9.14 2.84 2.97
N VAL A 86 9.04 2.57 1.69
CA VAL A 86 10.06 1.86 0.90
C VAL A 86 10.60 2.76 -0.19
N THR A 87 11.93 2.86 -0.29
CA THR A 87 12.58 3.62 -1.36
C THR A 87 12.82 2.71 -2.56
N LEU A 88 12.28 3.11 -3.71
CA LEU A 88 12.47 2.45 -4.99
C LEU A 88 12.88 3.48 -6.05
N PRO A 89 13.76 3.10 -7.01
CA PRO A 89 14.02 3.92 -8.18
C PRO A 89 12.73 4.28 -8.91
N THR A 90 12.63 5.49 -9.44
CA THR A 90 11.44 6.00 -10.15
C THR A 90 10.91 5.01 -11.18
N ALA A 91 11.78 4.42 -12.00
CA ALA A 91 11.38 3.47 -13.04
C ALA A 91 10.70 2.20 -12.47
N HIS A 92 11.13 1.70 -11.32
CA HIS A 92 10.55 0.53 -10.67
C HIS A 92 9.24 0.89 -9.96
N ARG A 93 9.18 2.03 -9.32
CA ARG A 93 7.97 2.55 -8.68
C ARG A 93 6.87 2.81 -9.71
N THR A 94 7.19 3.45 -10.83
CA THR A 94 6.25 3.67 -11.94
C THR A 94 5.75 2.33 -12.48
N PHE A 95 6.64 1.37 -12.76
CA PHE A 95 6.25 0.06 -13.24
C PHE A 95 5.35 -0.69 -12.23
N TYR A 96 5.66 -0.61 -10.94
CA TYR A 96 4.82 -1.20 -9.91
C TYR A 96 3.43 -0.55 -9.86
N ASN A 97 3.35 0.77 -9.77
CA ASN A 97 2.09 1.48 -9.59
C ASN A 97 1.21 1.51 -10.86
N GLU A 98 1.81 1.60 -12.05
CA GLU A 98 1.07 1.76 -13.30
C GLU A 98 0.82 0.43 -14.03
N VAL A 99 1.59 -0.61 -13.72
CA VAL A 99 1.50 -1.90 -14.41
C VAL A 99 1.19 -3.04 -13.46
N LEU A 100 2.08 -3.32 -12.48
CA LEU A 100 1.90 -4.52 -11.64
C LEU A 100 0.68 -4.42 -10.74
N LEU A 101 0.46 -3.27 -10.12
CA LEU A 101 -0.66 -3.08 -9.21
C LEU A 101 -2.01 -3.17 -9.95
N PRO A 102 -2.28 -2.40 -11.03
CA PRO A 102 -3.57 -2.46 -11.71
C PRO A 102 -3.77 -3.71 -12.57
N ARG A 103 -2.69 -4.31 -13.12
CA ARG A 103 -2.78 -5.47 -14.03
C ARG A 103 -2.36 -6.79 -13.42
N GLY A 104 -1.91 -6.79 -12.16
CA GLY A 104 -1.38 -7.98 -11.52
C GLY A 104 -2.37 -9.13 -11.49
N LYS A 105 -3.63 -8.88 -11.15
CA LYS A 105 -4.69 -9.92 -11.19
C LYS A 105 -4.92 -10.47 -12.59
N THR A 106 -4.95 -9.61 -13.60
CA THR A 106 -5.07 -10.05 -15.01
C THR A 106 -3.91 -10.94 -15.42
N LEU A 107 -2.68 -10.56 -15.03
CA LEU A 107 -1.48 -11.35 -15.31
C LEU A 107 -1.49 -12.70 -14.58
N GLN A 108 -1.94 -12.74 -13.34
CA GLN A 108 -2.10 -13.97 -12.56
C GLN A 108 -3.19 -14.86 -13.13
N ARG A 109 -4.34 -14.30 -13.55
CA ARG A 109 -5.41 -15.02 -14.23
C ARG A 109 -4.89 -15.62 -15.53
N ALA A 110 -4.23 -14.83 -16.38
CA ALA A 110 -3.63 -15.30 -17.61
C ALA A 110 -2.63 -16.46 -17.38
N TYR A 111 -1.82 -16.38 -16.32
CA TYR A 111 -0.92 -17.46 -15.92
C TYR A 111 -1.70 -18.75 -15.57
N LEU A 112 -2.74 -18.65 -14.76
CA LEU A 112 -3.57 -19.80 -14.38
C LEU A 112 -4.22 -20.45 -15.61
N GLU A 113 -4.78 -19.64 -16.52
CA GLU A 113 -5.42 -20.11 -17.74
C GLU A 113 -4.42 -20.82 -18.68
N VAL A 114 -3.26 -20.22 -18.94
CA VAL A 114 -2.26 -20.83 -19.82
C VAL A 114 -1.65 -22.10 -19.25
N SER A 115 -1.62 -22.19 -17.91
CA SER A 115 -1.09 -23.35 -17.15
C SER A 115 -2.13 -24.46 -16.92
N GLY A 116 -3.38 -24.29 -17.39
CA GLY A 116 -4.46 -25.27 -17.16
C GLY A 116 -4.99 -25.30 -15.71
N LEU A 117 -4.77 -24.23 -14.96
CA LEU A 117 -5.19 -24.09 -13.55
C LEU A 117 -6.38 -23.13 -13.39
N SER A 118 -7.24 -23.05 -14.41
CA SER A 118 -8.40 -22.13 -14.46
C SER A 118 -9.35 -22.25 -13.26
N MET A 119 -9.41 -23.44 -12.65
CA MET A 119 -10.21 -23.66 -11.43
C MET A 119 -9.78 -22.78 -10.25
N LEU A 120 -8.55 -22.28 -10.26
CA LEU A 120 -8.01 -21.42 -9.19
C LEU A 120 -8.27 -19.93 -9.43
N VAL A 121 -8.83 -19.56 -10.58
CA VAL A 121 -9.10 -18.15 -10.92
C VAL A 121 -10.03 -17.48 -9.89
N GLY A 122 -11.04 -18.21 -9.40
CA GLY A 122 -11.96 -17.69 -8.39
C GLY A 122 -11.28 -17.24 -7.09
N LEU A 123 -10.09 -17.74 -6.78
CA LEU A 123 -9.32 -17.33 -5.60
C LEU A 123 -8.72 -15.92 -5.73
N LEU A 124 -8.61 -15.41 -6.96
CA LEU A 124 -8.13 -14.05 -7.22
C LEU A 124 -9.24 -13.00 -7.04
N ASP A 125 -10.49 -13.44 -7.02
CA ASP A 125 -11.63 -12.53 -7.06
C ASP A 125 -12.06 -12.14 -5.63
N ASP A 126 -11.44 -11.06 -5.12
CA ASP A 126 -11.95 -10.30 -4.00
C ASP A 126 -12.35 -8.92 -4.54
N PRO A 127 -13.64 -8.58 -4.57
CA PRO A 127 -14.11 -7.31 -5.13
C PRO A 127 -13.58 -6.09 -4.39
N THR A 128 -13.09 -6.26 -3.16
CA THR A 128 -12.59 -5.16 -2.33
C THR A 128 -11.08 -4.93 -2.46
N ASP A 129 -10.36 -5.82 -3.14
CA ASP A 129 -8.92 -5.74 -3.27
C ASP A 129 -8.48 -5.77 -4.74
N GLU A 130 -8.01 -4.64 -5.25
CA GLU A 130 -7.51 -4.51 -6.62
C GLU A 130 -6.09 -5.06 -6.81
N ARG A 131 -5.37 -5.33 -5.70
CA ARG A 131 -4.00 -5.86 -5.79
C ARG A 131 -4.00 -7.29 -6.32
N PRO A 132 -2.94 -7.69 -7.05
CA PRO A 132 -2.71 -9.10 -7.32
C PRO A 132 -2.56 -9.85 -5.98
N LYS A 133 -3.04 -11.08 -5.92
CA LYS A 133 -2.94 -11.92 -4.72
C LYS A 133 -1.92 -13.03 -4.95
N PRO A 134 -1.19 -13.45 -3.90
CA PRO A 134 -0.42 -14.69 -3.97
C PRO A 134 -1.34 -15.83 -4.42
N LEU A 135 -0.84 -16.74 -5.26
CA LEU A 135 -1.58 -17.95 -5.60
C LEU A 135 -1.84 -18.76 -4.33
N MET A 136 -2.96 -19.50 -4.31
CA MET A 136 -3.49 -20.13 -3.10
C MET A 136 -2.45 -20.93 -2.30
N LEU A 137 -1.57 -21.69 -2.96
CA LEU A 137 -0.55 -22.48 -2.29
C LEU A 137 0.45 -21.58 -1.54
N ASP A 138 0.88 -20.49 -2.16
CA ASP A 138 1.78 -19.52 -1.53
C ASP A 138 1.05 -18.74 -0.44
N ALA A 139 -0.23 -18.41 -0.62
CA ALA A 139 -1.04 -17.72 0.38
C ALA A 139 -1.30 -18.59 1.61
N ILE A 140 -1.57 -19.89 1.43
CA ILE A 140 -1.75 -20.84 2.52
C ILE A 140 -0.41 -21.07 3.23
N SER A 141 0.67 -21.32 2.51
CA SER A 141 2.00 -21.48 3.11
C SER A 141 2.41 -20.23 3.86
N TRP A 142 2.22 -19.06 3.29
CA TRP A 142 2.52 -17.79 3.93
C TRP A 142 1.64 -17.52 5.16
N ALA A 143 0.36 -17.85 5.10
CA ALA A 143 -0.53 -17.71 6.25
C ALA A 143 -0.20 -18.70 7.36
N LEU A 144 0.16 -19.94 7.01
CA LEU A 144 0.57 -20.98 7.96
C LEU A 144 1.95 -20.68 8.55
N GLU A 145 2.92 -20.24 7.75
CA GLU A 145 4.23 -19.81 8.25
C GLU A 145 4.06 -18.66 9.25
N ARG A 146 3.28 -17.64 8.89
CA ARG A 146 2.99 -16.53 9.80
C ARG A 146 2.22 -16.92 11.04
N TRP A 147 1.26 -17.82 10.90
CA TRP A 147 0.50 -18.31 12.04
C TRP A 147 1.39 -19.15 12.97
N ASN A 148 2.29 -19.97 12.42
CA ASN A 148 3.29 -20.69 13.19
C ASN A 148 4.30 -19.73 13.85
N ASP A 149 4.76 -18.71 13.14
CA ASP A 149 5.63 -17.66 13.68
C ASP A 149 4.95 -16.88 14.82
N MET A 150 3.65 -16.66 14.70
CA MET A 150 2.85 -16.04 15.77
C MET A 150 2.58 -16.96 16.95
N LEU A 151 2.63 -18.28 16.76
CA LEU A 151 2.40 -19.28 17.82
C LEU A 151 3.68 -19.81 18.44
N ASN A 152 4.84 -19.58 17.86
CA ASN A 152 6.12 -20.02 18.39
C ASN A 152 6.59 -19.03 19.46
N GLU A 153 6.63 -19.46 20.73
CA GLU A 153 6.86 -18.59 21.91
C GLU A 153 8.15 -17.77 21.82
N ASP A 154 9.22 -18.31 21.23
CA ASP A 154 10.51 -17.63 21.14
C ASP A 154 10.50 -16.51 20.06
N GLU A 155 9.80 -16.72 18.92
CA GLU A 155 9.67 -15.73 17.86
C GLU A 155 8.57 -14.71 18.16
N GLN A 156 7.53 -15.09 18.91
CA GLN A 156 6.58 -14.15 19.49
C GLN A 156 7.31 -13.13 20.34
N PHE A 157 8.27 -13.54 21.14
CA PHE A 157 9.06 -12.65 21.98
C PHE A 157 9.83 -11.61 21.16
N GLU A 158 10.52 -12.03 20.09
CA GLU A 158 11.23 -11.11 19.19
C GLU A 158 10.28 -10.17 18.43
N TRP A 159 9.11 -10.64 18.07
CA TRP A 159 8.11 -9.86 17.34
C TRP A 159 7.50 -8.77 18.24
N TYR A 160 7.25 -9.09 19.50
CA TYR A 160 6.79 -8.18 20.55
C TYR A 160 7.86 -7.15 20.93
N GLU A 161 9.12 -7.54 21.04
CA GLU A 161 10.22 -6.59 21.29
C GLU A 161 10.40 -5.58 20.16
N ARG A 162 10.04 -5.94 18.94
CA ARG A 162 10.18 -5.07 17.75
C ARG A 162 9.08 -4.03 17.59
N GLY A 163 8.03 -4.04 18.34
CA GLY A 163 7.00 -2.99 18.22
C GLY A 163 5.71 -3.16 18.99
N PHE A 164 5.52 -4.26 19.69
CA PHE A 164 4.37 -4.47 20.56
C PHE A 164 4.84 -4.71 21.99
N ASN A 165 4.29 -3.96 22.93
CA ASN A 165 4.46 -4.25 24.35
C ASN A 165 3.77 -5.60 24.63
N ILE A 166 4.50 -6.59 25.15
CA ILE A 166 4.03 -7.95 25.41
C ILE A 166 2.74 -7.96 26.24
N ASP A 167 2.70 -7.11 27.28
CA ASP A 167 1.53 -6.98 28.14
C ASP A 167 0.30 -6.49 27.35
N GLY A 168 0.50 -5.56 26.41
CA GLY A 168 -0.57 -5.04 25.58
C GLY A 168 -1.06 -6.03 24.51
N ALA A 169 -0.21 -6.96 24.04
CA ALA A 169 -0.61 -7.94 23.03
C ALA A 169 -1.42 -9.09 23.64
N GLN A 170 -1.06 -9.57 24.84
CA GLN A 170 -1.88 -10.55 25.56
C GLN A 170 -3.26 -9.99 25.89
N ASP A 171 -3.32 -8.75 26.29
CA ASP A 171 -4.58 -8.04 26.55
C ASP A 171 -5.40 -7.88 25.27
N LEU A 172 -4.76 -7.58 24.12
CA LEU A 172 -5.43 -7.47 22.82
C LEU A 172 -6.00 -8.80 22.35
N VAL A 173 -5.26 -9.90 22.46
CA VAL A 173 -5.74 -11.25 22.08
C VAL A 173 -6.86 -11.69 23.03
N ALA A 174 -6.85 -11.28 24.28
CA ALA A 174 -7.91 -11.55 25.26
C ALA A 174 -9.15 -10.67 25.05
N MET A 175 -9.07 -9.60 24.25
CA MET A 175 -10.20 -8.71 23.99
C MET A 175 -11.21 -9.34 23.02
N PRO A 176 -12.53 -9.37 23.35
CA PRO A 176 -13.55 -10.00 22.49
C PRO A 176 -13.70 -9.35 21.10
N TRP A 177 -13.19 -8.12 20.92
CA TRP A 177 -13.26 -7.38 19.66
C TRP A 177 -12.02 -7.58 18.77
N PHE A 178 -10.94 -8.19 19.28
CA PHE A 178 -9.75 -8.50 18.49
C PHE A 178 -9.93 -9.87 17.82
N GLN A 179 -9.90 -9.87 16.51
CA GLN A 179 -9.98 -11.08 15.69
C GLN A 179 -8.64 -11.22 14.95
N PRO A 180 -7.79 -12.21 15.29
CA PRO A 180 -6.49 -12.41 14.63
C PRO A 180 -6.61 -12.58 13.11
N ASP A 181 -7.66 -13.27 12.65
CA ASP A 181 -7.92 -13.47 11.22
C ASP A 181 -8.24 -12.14 10.51
N ASP A 182 -9.08 -11.31 11.12
CA ASP A 182 -9.40 -9.97 10.60
C ASP A 182 -8.15 -9.09 10.56
N TRP A 183 -7.33 -9.13 11.60
CA TRP A 183 -6.07 -8.40 11.66
C TRP A 183 -5.12 -8.82 10.55
N SER A 184 -4.93 -10.13 10.33
CA SER A 184 -4.10 -10.68 9.26
C SER A 184 -4.62 -10.28 7.88
N GLN A 185 -5.94 -10.41 7.66
CA GLN A 185 -6.58 -9.96 6.42
C GLN A 185 -6.40 -8.46 6.20
N ASN A 186 -6.60 -7.63 7.21
CA ASN A 186 -6.45 -6.19 7.10
C ASN A 186 -5.00 -5.80 6.76
N LEU A 187 -4.01 -6.42 7.42
CA LEU A 187 -2.61 -6.22 7.09
C LEU A 187 -2.30 -6.58 5.64
N SER A 188 -2.85 -7.68 5.14
CA SER A 188 -2.63 -8.12 3.76
C SER A 188 -3.16 -7.11 2.73
N LEU A 189 -4.11 -6.25 3.09
CA LEU A 189 -4.66 -5.19 2.24
C LEU A 189 -3.79 -3.92 2.21
N LEU A 190 -2.88 -3.77 3.15
CA LEU A 190 -2.01 -2.61 3.25
C LEU A 190 -0.77 -2.78 2.36
N GLN A 191 -0.31 -1.69 1.82
CA GLN A 191 0.94 -1.61 1.06
C GLN A 191 1.79 -0.47 1.60
N PRO A 192 3.12 -0.61 1.64
CA PRO A 192 3.97 0.48 2.05
C PRO A 192 3.86 1.66 1.09
N VAL A 193 4.24 2.83 1.57
CA VAL A 193 4.40 4.03 0.76
C VAL A 193 5.68 3.90 -0.03
N LEU A 194 5.60 4.01 -1.35
CA LEU A 194 6.74 3.91 -2.26
C LEU A 194 7.22 5.31 -2.67
N VAL A 195 8.42 5.67 -2.27
CA VAL A 195 9.04 6.95 -2.64
C VAL A 195 10.37 6.71 -3.36
N ASP A 196 10.81 7.67 -4.15
CA ASP A 196 12.12 7.62 -4.86
C ASP A 196 13.23 8.39 -4.13
N ARG A 197 12.87 9.09 -3.06
CA ARG A 197 13.81 9.78 -2.17
C ARG A 197 13.99 9.06 -0.86
N SER A 198 15.09 9.30 -0.21
CA SER A 198 15.31 8.83 1.16
C SER A 198 14.12 9.22 2.05
N PRO A 199 13.57 8.29 2.88
CA PRO A 199 12.50 8.57 3.82
C PRO A 199 12.77 9.75 4.75
N GLN A 200 14.04 10.13 4.92
CA GLN A 200 14.48 11.29 5.70
C GLN A 200 13.96 12.64 5.16
N VAL A 201 13.58 12.71 3.88
CA VAL A 201 12.93 13.89 3.30
C VAL A 201 11.51 14.07 3.85
N MET A 202 10.92 12.97 4.29
CA MET A 202 9.61 12.98 4.90
C MET A 202 9.74 13.34 6.39
N ARG A 203 9.08 14.42 6.80
CA ARG A 203 9.12 14.87 8.20
C ARG A 203 8.60 13.79 9.14
N ASP A 204 9.18 13.67 10.34
CA ASP A 204 8.84 12.64 11.32
C ASP A 204 7.34 12.55 11.63
N HIS A 205 6.63 13.69 11.68
CA HIS A 205 5.20 13.69 11.95
C HIS A 205 4.36 13.07 10.82
N VAL A 206 4.84 13.09 9.55
CA VAL A 206 4.19 12.41 8.42
C VAL A 206 4.41 10.91 8.55
N ARG A 207 5.65 10.51 8.84
CA ARG A 207 6.02 9.11 9.07
C ARG A 207 5.23 8.51 10.23
N TYR A 208 5.16 9.22 11.36
CA TYR A 208 4.41 8.78 12.52
C TYR A 208 2.92 8.57 12.20
N ARG A 209 2.27 9.51 11.49
CA ARG A 209 0.87 9.36 11.10
C ARG A 209 0.62 8.18 10.18
N LEU A 210 1.53 7.91 9.25
CA LEU A 210 1.42 6.72 8.40
C LEU A 210 1.40 5.44 9.24
N THR A 211 2.30 5.33 10.22
CA THR A 211 2.34 4.19 11.12
C THR A 211 1.02 4.04 11.89
N GLU A 212 0.51 5.14 12.44
CA GLU A 212 -0.75 5.13 13.20
C GLU A 212 -1.97 4.79 12.31
N ILE A 213 -2.00 5.26 11.06
CA ILE A 213 -3.05 4.89 10.10
C ILE A 213 -3.04 3.39 9.85
N TYR A 214 -1.86 2.81 9.61
CA TYR A 214 -1.72 1.40 9.31
C TYR A 214 -2.08 0.53 10.51
N ARG A 215 -1.66 0.92 11.70
CA ARG A 215 -2.08 0.28 12.96
C ARG A 215 -3.59 0.35 13.13
N ALA A 216 -4.18 1.54 13.03
CA ALA A 216 -5.63 1.71 13.17
C ALA A 216 -6.40 0.84 12.16
N PHE A 217 -5.93 0.78 10.89
CA PHE A 217 -6.56 -0.06 9.87
C PHE A 217 -6.39 -1.55 10.20
N ALA A 218 -5.19 -2.00 10.56
CA ALA A 218 -4.93 -3.40 10.90
C ALA A 218 -5.83 -3.89 12.04
N TYR A 219 -6.06 -3.05 13.05
CA TYR A 219 -6.92 -3.37 14.18
C TYR A 219 -8.43 -3.15 13.92
N GLY A 220 -8.85 -2.84 12.70
CA GLY A 220 -10.27 -2.63 12.39
C GLY A 220 -10.84 -1.31 12.91
N LEU A 221 -10.01 -0.36 13.31
CA LEU A 221 -10.41 0.96 13.80
C LEU A 221 -10.66 1.92 12.63
N TRP A 222 -11.67 1.60 11.80
CA TRP A 222 -11.92 2.26 10.52
C TRP A 222 -12.08 3.77 10.62
N MET A 223 -12.85 4.24 11.60
CA MET A 223 -13.06 5.68 11.82
C MET A 223 -11.75 6.39 12.17
N ALA A 224 -10.91 5.77 13.00
CA ALA A 224 -9.61 6.33 13.37
C ALA A 224 -8.66 6.35 12.16
N ALA A 225 -8.62 5.28 11.35
CA ALA A 225 -7.82 5.23 10.12
C ALA A 225 -8.20 6.35 9.16
N ILE A 226 -9.50 6.62 8.95
CA ILE A 226 -10.00 7.70 8.09
C ILE A 226 -9.62 9.08 8.67
N ALA A 227 -9.85 9.31 9.95
CA ALA A 227 -9.55 10.60 10.59
C ALA A 227 -8.04 10.93 10.52
N LEU A 228 -7.19 9.92 10.77
CA LEU A 228 -5.74 10.04 10.67
C LEU A 228 -5.28 10.24 9.22
N SER A 229 -5.91 9.55 8.24
CA SER A 229 -5.64 9.74 6.82
C SER A 229 -5.91 11.19 6.40
N ARG A 230 -7.04 11.77 6.83
CA ARG A 230 -7.35 13.18 6.56
C ARG A 230 -6.30 14.11 7.18
N SER A 231 -5.90 13.86 8.42
CA SER A 231 -4.85 14.63 9.09
C SER A 231 -3.52 14.53 8.34
N LEU A 232 -3.11 13.32 7.93
CA LEU A 232 -1.90 13.07 7.15
C LEU A 232 -1.90 13.88 5.84
N VAL A 233 -3.01 13.83 5.10
CA VAL A 233 -3.16 14.56 3.84
C VAL A 233 -3.04 16.06 4.06
N GLU A 234 -3.74 16.62 5.04
CA GLU A 234 -3.65 18.05 5.33
C GLU A 234 -2.20 18.49 5.64
N PHE A 235 -1.48 17.73 6.45
CA PHE A 235 -0.07 18.02 6.73
C PHE A 235 0.82 17.86 5.49
N SER A 236 0.60 16.85 4.69
CA SER A 236 1.38 16.60 3.48
C SER A 236 1.17 17.70 2.43
N LEU A 237 -0.06 18.16 2.25
CA LEU A 237 -0.37 19.27 1.35
C LEU A 237 0.28 20.57 1.85
N LYS A 238 0.12 20.92 3.13
CA LYS A 238 0.74 22.12 3.72
C LYS A 238 2.28 22.08 3.62
N ALA A 239 2.89 20.94 3.83
CA ALA A 239 4.34 20.79 3.77
C ALA A 239 4.91 20.93 2.35
N ASN A 240 4.14 20.52 1.34
CA ASN A 240 4.61 20.50 -0.07
C ASN A 240 4.10 21.70 -0.89
N ALA A 241 3.06 22.43 -0.47
CA ALA A 241 2.51 23.58 -1.17
C ALA A 241 3.57 24.64 -1.52
N PRO A 242 4.51 25.04 -0.62
CA PRO A 242 5.52 26.02 -0.96
C PRO A 242 6.45 25.55 -2.09
N ARG A 243 6.77 24.25 -2.17
CA ARG A 243 7.59 23.67 -3.24
C ARG A 243 6.90 23.77 -4.61
N LEU A 244 5.56 23.72 -4.60
CA LEU A 244 4.72 23.91 -5.79
C LEU A 244 4.40 25.38 -6.06
N GLY A 245 5.00 26.33 -5.34
CA GLY A 245 4.70 27.76 -5.48
C GLY A 245 3.29 28.17 -4.98
N ILE A 246 2.65 27.30 -4.18
CA ILE A 246 1.30 27.52 -3.68
C ILE A 246 1.38 28.11 -2.26
N SER A 247 0.69 29.27 -2.04
CA SER A 247 0.55 29.81 -0.69
C SER A 247 -0.38 28.93 0.16
N ILE A 248 0.00 28.69 1.41
CA ILE A 248 -0.84 28.00 2.40
C ILE A 248 -1.82 28.93 3.09
N THR A 249 -1.70 30.24 2.85
CA THR A 249 -2.55 31.28 3.43
C THR A 249 -3.21 32.12 2.33
N TYR A 250 -4.27 32.83 2.69
CA TYR A 250 -4.93 33.84 1.85
C TYR A 250 -5.31 35.07 2.68
N LEU A 251 -5.58 36.17 1.99
CA LEU A 251 -6.10 37.38 2.64
C LEU A 251 -7.61 37.22 2.80
N GLY A 252 -8.04 37.04 4.04
CA GLY A 252 -9.45 36.95 4.42
C GLY A 252 -10.14 38.32 4.47
N VAL A 253 -11.41 38.33 4.85
CA VAL A 253 -12.22 39.51 5.03
C VAL A 253 -11.61 40.41 6.12
N GLY A 254 -11.37 41.67 5.79
CA GLY A 254 -10.72 42.61 6.68
C GLY A 254 -9.20 42.63 6.63
N GLY A 255 -8.57 41.98 5.62
CA GLY A 255 -7.13 42.02 5.39
C GLY A 255 -6.32 41.14 6.38
N ARG A 256 -6.96 40.23 7.10
CA ARG A 256 -6.28 39.28 7.96
C ARG A 256 -5.78 38.08 7.14
N THR A 257 -4.56 37.65 7.42
CA THR A 257 -4.04 36.41 6.83
C THR A 257 -4.68 35.21 7.51
N GLU A 258 -5.31 34.36 6.74
CA GLU A 258 -5.98 33.14 7.20
C GLU A 258 -5.38 31.91 6.50
N ASP A 259 -5.36 30.77 7.18
CA ASP A 259 -4.95 29.50 6.58
C ASP A 259 -6.00 29.01 5.58
N LYS A 260 -5.54 28.50 4.43
CA LYS A 260 -6.41 27.83 3.47
C LYS A 260 -6.97 26.56 4.09
N SER A 261 -8.25 26.33 3.89
CA SER A 261 -8.91 25.08 4.22
C SER A 261 -8.31 23.93 3.40
N LEU A 262 -8.49 22.68 3.87
CA LEU A 262 -8.09 21.48 3.12
C LEU A 262 -8.68 21.47 1.70
N LYS A 263 -9.92 21.96 1.53
CA LYS A 263 -10.56 22.07 0.22
C LYS A 263 -9.80 23.03 -0.70
N GLN A 264 -9.59 24.27 -0.27
CA GLN A 264 -8.89 25.29 -1.07
C GLN A 264 -7.47 24.86 -1.44
N LEU A 265 -6.73 24.33 -0.45
CA LEU A 265 -5.37 23.87 -0.69
C LEU A 265 -5.33 22.64 -1.60
N GLY A 266 -6.30 21.75 -1.47
CA GLY A 266 -6.45 20.58 -2.35
C GLY A 266 -6.77 20.97 -3.79
N GLU A 267 -7.66 21.93 -4.00
CA GLU A 267 -7.99 22.47 -5.33
C GLU A 267 -6.77 23.12 -6.01
N ASP A 268 -6.01 23.91 -5.25
CA ASP A 268 -4.80 24.57 -5.77
C ASP A 268 -3.71 23.55 -6.17
N ILE A 269 -3.51 22.51 -5.36
CA ILE A 269 -2.52 21.45 -5.63
C ILE A 269 -3.00 20.58 -6.79
N ALA A 270 -4.29 20.20 -6.83
CA ALA A 270 -4.86 19.42 -7.91
C ALA A 270 -4.81 20.13 -9.27
N ALA A 271 -4.85 21.46 -9.29
CA ALA A 271 -4.66 22.25 -10.50
C ALA A 271 -3.26 22.08 -11.11
N GLN A 272 -2.24 21.81 -10.29
CA GLN A 272 -0.87 21.56 -10.76
C GLN A 272 -0.56 20.06 -10.92
N VAL A 273 -1.13 19.21 -10.06
CA VAL A 273 -0.93 17.76 -10.04
C VAL A 273 -2.30 17.09 -10.18
N GLN A 274 -2.81 17.03 -11.40
CA GLN A 274 -4.18 16.60 -11.71
C GLN A 274 -4.51 15.19 -11.20
N SER A 275 -3.52 14.29 -11.13
CA SER A 275 -3.68 12.93 -10.60
C SER A 275 -4.11 12.92 -9.13
N LEU A 276 -3.91 14.00 -8.38
CA LEU A 276 -4.28 14.12 -6.97
C LEU A 276 -5.72 14.60 -6.74
N ALA A 277 -6.43 15.07 -7.76
CA ALA A 277 -7.79 15.63 -7.60
C ALA A 277 -8.74 14.63 -6.91
N VAL A 278 -8.88 13.44 -7.47
CA VAL A 278 -9.76 12.40 -6.92
C VAL A 278 -9.29 11.89 -5.55
N PRO A 279 -8.01 11.53 -5.34
CA PRO A 279 -7.52 11.10 -4.04
C PRO A 279 -7.75 12.12 -2.92
N ILE A 280 -7.47 13.41 -3.17
CA ILE A 280 -7.66 14.48 -2.17
C ILE A 280 -9.15 14.61 -1.81
N GLU A 281 -10.03 14.59 -2.81
CA GLU A 281 -11.47 14.69 -2.58
C GLU A 281 -12.00 13.48 -1.80
N THR A 282 -11.57 12.27 -2.14
CA THR A 282 -11.93 11.05 -1.41
C THR A 282 -11.60 11.17 0.08
N VAL A 283 -10.36 11.54 0.41
CA VAL A 283 -9.94 11.69 1.80
C VAL A 283 -10.67 12.83 2.49
N ARG A 284 -10.90 13.97 1.80
CA ARG A 284 -11.58 15.13 2.34
C ARG A 284 -13.04 14.80 2.70
N GLU A 285 -13.79 14.24 1.76
CA GLU A 285 -15.21 13.93 1.95
C GLU A 285 -15.43 12.88 3.02
N THR A 286 -14.70 11.76 2.91
CA THR A 286 -14.79 10.66 3.89
C THR A 286 -14.39 11.12 5.28
N GLY A 287 -13.28 11.87 5.39
CA GLY A 287 -12.83 12.42 6.67
C GLY A 287 -13.78 13.47 7.26
N ASN A 288 -14.36 14.36 6.43
CA ASN A 288 -15.33 15.33 6.91
C ASN A 288 -16.59 14.67 7.44
N ARG A 289 -17.07 13.61 6.82
CA ARG A 289 -18.24 12.86 7.29
C ARG A 289 -18.03 12.29 8.69
N ILE A 290 -16.81 11.85 9.01
CA ILE A 290 -16.45 11.30 10.32
C ILE A 290 -16.24 12.41 11.36
N LEU A 291 -15.51 13.47 11.02
CA LEU A 291 -15.10 14.50 11.96
C LEU A 291 -16.15 15.60 12.17
N HIS A 292 -17.02 15.80 11.18
CA HIS A 292 -18.05 16.85 11.21
C HIS A 292 -19.43 16.27 10.83
N PRO A 293 -19.99 15.38 11.69
CA PRO A 293 -21.28 14.74 11.40
C PRO A 293 -22.37 15.81 11.25
N LYS A 294 -23.20 15.67 10.23
CA LYS A 294 -24.35 16.54 10.01
C LYS A 294 -25.43 16.23 11.06
N LYS A 295 -26.39 17.13 11.23
CA LYS A 295 -27.46 17.00 12.24
C LYS A 295 -28.22 15.67 12.17
N HIS A 296 -28.43 15.12 10.98
CA HIS A 296 -29.08 13.81 10.79
C HIS A 296 -28.16 12.62 11.07
N ASP A 297 -26.83 12.79 10.96
CA ASP A 297 -25.84 11.75 11.25
C ASP A 297 -25.66 11.52 12.76
N VAL A 298 -26.07 12.49 13.58
CA VAL A 298 -26.04 12.38 15.06
C VAL A 298 -27.04 11.34 15.58
N ILE A 299 -28.11 11.08 14.82
CA ILE A 299 -29.16 10.11 15.17
C ILE A 299 -28.81 8.69 14.69
N ALA A 300 -28.09 8.58 13.58
CA ALA A 300 -27.60 7.32 13.04
C ALA A 300 -26.07 7.42 12.90
N HIS A 301 -25.33 6.82 13.82
CA HIS A 301 -23.87 6.74 13.68
C HIS A 301 -23.50 6.25 12.27
N PRO A 302 -22.67 6.99 11.51
CA PRO A 302 -22.24 6.54 10.20
C PRO A 302 -21.51 5.20 10.36
N LYS A 303 -22.11 4.15 9.80
CA LYS A 303 -21.46 2.82 9.78
C LYS A 303 -20.32 2.89 8.76
N VAL A 304 -19.11 2.90 9.25
CA VAL A 304 -17.92 2.86 8.41
C VAL A 304 -17.58 1.43 8.08
N MET A 305 -17.43 1.15 6.80
CA MET A 305 -17.09 -0.18 6.31
C MET A 305 -15.55 -0.27 6.07
N ARG A 306 -15.03 -1.49 6.14
CA ARG A 306 -13.61 -1.77 5.83
C ARG A 306 -13.20 -1.23 4.46
N THR A 307 -14.04 -1.43 3.45
CA THR A 307 -13.79 -0.96 2.07
C THR A 307 -13.58 0.54 2.00
N GLU A 308 -14.44 1.30 2.64
CA GLU A 308 -14.36 2.76 2.67
C GLU A 308 -13.09 3.26 3.39
N ALA A 309 -12.75 2.64 4.51
CA ALA A 309 -11.51 2.95 5.21
C ALA A 309 -10.28 2.62 4.35
N LEU A 310 -10.30 1.47 3.64
CA LEU A 310 -9.24 1.06 2.73
C LEU A 310 -9.05 2.04 1.57
N GLU A 311 -10.13 2.48 0.93
CA GLU A 311 -10.09 3.50 -0.12
C GLU A 311 -9.48 4.80 0.37
N CYS A 312 -9.86 5.24 1.57
CA CYS A 312 -9.31 6.45 2.19
C CYS A 312 -7.80 6.30 2.49
N VAL A 313 -7.37 5.16 3.04
CA VAL A 313 -5.95 4.87 3.31
C VAL A 313 -5.14 4.81 2.00
N ARG A 314 -5.67 4.16 0.96
CA ARG A 314 -5.04 4.09 -0.38
C ARG A 314 -4.90 5.46 -1.01
N ALA A 315 -5.94 6.29 -0.93
CA ALA A 315 -5.91 7.65 -1.42
C ALA A 315 -4.87 8.50 -0.67
N ALA A 316 -4.81 8.40 0.65
CA ALA A 316 -3.82 9.09 1.47
C ALA A 316 -2.39 8.62 1.13
N ARG A 317 -2.17 7.32 0.94
CA ARG A 317 -0.90 6.74 0.48
C ARG A 317 -0.46 7.34 -0.85
N LEU A 318 -1.36 7.33 -1.85
CA LEU A 318 -1.07 7.85 -3.20
C LEU A 318 -0.69 9.34 -3.17
N ILE A 319 -1.38 10.14 -2.34
CA ILE A 319 -1.06 11.55 -2.16
C ILE A 319 0.35 11.72 -1.60
N VAL A 320 0.72 10.94 -0.58
CA VAL A 320 2.07 10.97 0.01
C VAL A 320 3.11 10.53 -1.01
N GLU A 321 2.91 9.41 -1.70
CA GLU A 321 3.81 8.93 -2.75
C GLU A 321 4.07 9.98 -3.82
N THR A 322 3.01 10.65 -4.28
CA THR A 322 3.11 11.68 -5.32
C THR A 322 3.84 12.92 -4.82
N LEU A 323 3.47 13.43 -3.65
CA LEU A 323 4.05 14.66 -3.12
C LEU A 323 5.51 14.53 -2.66
N TYR A 324 5.94 13.35 -2.24
CA TYR A 324 7.30 13.10 -1.75
C TYR A 324 8.21 12.42 -2.79
N SER A 325 7.77 12.31 -4.04
CA SER A 325 8.57 11.79 -5.15
C SER A 325 9.25 12.91 -5.95
N GLU A 326 10.40 12.58 -6.59
CA GLU A 326 11.06 13.46 -7.54
C GLU A 326 10.21 13.56 -8.82
N GLY A 327 10.13 14.74 -9.40
CA GLY A 327 9.41 14.96 -10.66
C GLY A 327 7.97 15.47 -10.54
N SER A 328 7.41 15.58 -9.34
CA SER A 328 6.11 16.28 -9.17
C SER A 328 6.20 17.82 -9.24
N ALA A 329 7.40 18.37 -9.45
CA ALA A 329 7.65 19.81 -9.54
C ALA A 329 8.23 20.26 -10.89
N GLU A 330 8.42 19.37 -11.86
CA GLU A 330 8.91 19.70 -13.20
C GLU A 330 7.87 19.37 -14.26
N LYS A 331 6.84 20.20 -14.35
CA LYS A 331 6.07 20.39 -15.58
C LYS A 331 5.51 21.80 -15.62
#